data_f330d74dd6d03f17de7cf199645b9aa2
#
_entry.id   f330d74dd6d03f17de7cf199645b9aa2
#
_cell.length_a   1.000
_cell.length_b   1.000
_cell.length_c   1.000
_cell.angle_alpha   90.00
_cell.angle_beta   90.00
_cell.angle_gamma   90.00
#
_symmetry.space_group_name_H-M   'P 1'
#
loop_
_entity.id
_entity.type
_entity.pdbx_description
1 polymer ?
#
loop_
_entity_poly.entity_id
_entity_poly.type
_entity_poly.pdbx_seq_one_letter_code
_entity_poly.pdbx_strand_id
1 'polypeptide(L)'
;SRNVVATDVRECKALGADGPFEVLDALNATSVASVVARHEIDTIFNLVALLSAVGERNPQMAWHVNIGALMNSLEVARQHHCALFTPSSIGAFGPSSPKVRTPQDTVMQPTTIYGICKVTGEMLGNYYHHKYGVDTRSIRFPGIISNVTLPGGGTTDYAVEIYYEAIRSGRYTCAVPHDVYMDMIYMPDVL
;
A
#
# COMPACT_ATOMS: atom_id res chain seq x y z
N SER A 1 14.75 -20.32 -1.61
CA SER A 1 14.70 -18.87 -1.83
C SER A 1 13.79 -18.61 -3.02
N ARG A 2 12.80 -17.74 -2.87
CA ARG A 2 12.00 -17.28 -4.00
C ARG A 2 12.81 -16.19 -4.73
N ASN A 3 12.81 -16.22 -6.06
CA ASN A 3 13.40 -15.15 -6.84
C ASN A 3 12.45 -13.94 -6.77
N VAL A 4 12.94 -12.81 -6.28
CA VAL A 4 12.17 -11.56 -6.19
C VAL A 4 12.75 -10.59 -7.21
N VAL A 5 11.88 -10.01 -8.03
CA VAL A 5 12.23 -8.90 -8.92
C VAL A 5 11.62 -7.63 -8.33
N ALA A 6 12.45 -6.70 -7.90
CA ALA A 6 12.00 -5.41 -7.41
C ALA A 6 11.78 -4.43 -8.58
N THR A 7 10.74 -3.62 -8.48
CA THR A 7 10.44 -2.61 -9.51
C THR A 7 10.04 -1.28 -8.88
N ASP A 8 10.42 -0.19 -9.51
CA ASP A 8 9.98 1.17 -9.16
C ASP A 8 9.99 2.05 -10.42
N VAL A 9 9.23 3.12 -10.42
CA VAL A 9 9.25 4.13 -11.49
C VAL A 9 10.57 4.89 -11.55
N ARG A 10 11.36 4.83 -10.49
CA ARG A 10 12.69 5.44 -10.37
C ARG A 10 13.73 4.38 -10.11
N GLU A 11 14.92 4.61 -10.64
CA GLU A 11 16.06 3.76 -10.29
C GLU A 11 16.35 3.81 -8.79
N CYS A 12 16.43 2.65 -8.17
CA CYS A 12 16.74 2.48 -6.76
C CYS A 12 17.95 1.57 -6.58
N LYS A 13 19.12 2.17 -6.37
CA LYS A 13 20.39 1.41 -6.22
C LYS A 13 20.40 0.48 -5.00
N ALA A 14 19.68 0.84 -3.94
CA ALA A 14 19.58 0.03 -2.73
C ALA A 14 18.86 -1.31 -2.99
N LEU A 15 17.77 -1.29 -3.77
CA LEU A 15 17.03 -2.51 -4.12
C LEU A 15 17.79 -3.40 -5.11
N GLY A 16 18.55 -2.82 -6.00
CA GLY A 16 19.38 -3.57 -6.97
C GLY A 16 20.58 -4.29 -6.35
N ALA A 17 20.94 -3.99 -5.09
CA ALA A 17 22.03 -4.68 -4.41
C ALA A 17 21.65 -6.10 -3.94
N ASP A 18 20.37 -6.35 -3.68
CA ASP A 18 19.87 -7.60 -3.10
C ASP A 18 19.21 -8.53 -4.12
N GLY A 19 19.06 -8.11 -5.39
CA GLY A 19 18.43 -8.92 -6.44
C GLY A 19 18.15 -8.15 -7.73
N PRO A 20 17.47 -8.78 -8.70
CA PRO A 20 17.06 -8.12 -9.93
C PRO A 20 16.16 -6.89 -9.64
N PHE A 21 16.49 -5.78 -10.30
CA PHE A 21 15.70 -4.54 -10.23
C PHE A 21 15.43 -4.03 -11.64
N GLU A 22 14.20 -3.63 -11.91
CA GLU A 22 13.82 -2.99 -13.18
C GLU A 22 13.06 -1.68 -12.95
N VAL A 23 13.35 -0.68 -13.77
CA VAL A 23 12.55 0.54 -13.82
C VAL A 23 11.23 0.24 -14.52
N LEU A 24 10.12 0.42 -13.81
CA LEU A 24 8.78 0.08 -14.27
C LEU A 24 7.75 1.11 -13.81
N ASP A 25 6.99 1.64 -14.76
CA ASP A 25 5.77 2.38 -14.47
C ASP A 25 4.57 1.42 -14.42
N ALA A 26 4.01 1.23 -13.24
CA ALA A 26 2.84 0.37 -13.04
C ALA A 26 1.55 0.90 -13.72
N LEU A 27 1.54 2.15 -14.16
CA LEU A 27 0.46 2.70 -14.99
C LEU A 27 0.55 2.23 -16.45
N ASN A 28 1.66 1.61 -16.84
CA ASN A 28 1.83 1.01 -18.16
C ASN A 28 1.62 -0.51 -18.09
N ALA A 29 0.40 -0.97 -18.39
CA ALA A 29 0.02 -2.38 -18.34
C ALA A 29 0.91 -3.27 -19.22
N THR A 30 1.34 -2.79 -20.39
CA THR A 30 2.21 -3.54 -21.31
C THR A 30 3.59 -3.76 -20.68
N SER A 31 4.13 -2.75 -20.00
CA SER A 31 5.41 -2.88 -19.29
C SER A 31 5.31 -3.87 -18.13
N VAL A 32 4.22 -3.82 -17.34
CA VAL A 32 3.97 -4.79 -16.26
C VAL A 32 3.90 -6.22 -16.81
N ALA A 33 3.10 -6.44 -17.85
CA ALA A 33 2.98 -7.76 -18.51
C ALA A 33 4.34 -8.27 -19.05
N SER A 34 5.14 -7.37 -19.60
CA SER A 34 6.46 -7.70 -20.14
C SER A 34 7.44 -8.19 -19.06
N VAL A 35 7.44 -7.55 -17.88
CA VAL A 35 8.26 -7.97 -16.73
C VAL A 35 7.76 -9.31 -16.20
N VAL A 36 6.45 -9.46 -16.04
CA VAL A 36 5.83 -10.72 -15.59
C VAL A 36 6.22 -11.89 -16.49
N ALA A 37 6.12 -11.72 -17.80
CA ALA A 37 6.46 -12.77 -18.76
C ALA A 37 7.96 -13.08 -18.79
N ARG A 38 8.82 -12.05 -18.75
CA ARG A 38 10.28 -12.21 -18.85
C ARG A 38 10.87 -12.95 -17.66
N HIS A 39 10.34 -12.69 -16.47
CA HIS A 39 10.84 -13.28 -15.22
C HIS A 39 9.98 -14.45 -14.73
N GLU A 40 9.00 -14.90 -15.52
CA GLU A 40 8.10 -16.01 -15.17
C GLU A 40 7.47 -15.81 -13.77
N ILE A 41 6.95 -14.60 -13.51
CA ILE A 41 6.41 -14.20 -12.21
C ILE A 41 5.12 -14.97 -11.93
N ASP A 42 5.04 -15.59 -10.76
CA ASP A 42 3.85 -16.28 -10.24
C ASP A 42 3.00 -15.44 -9.28
N THR A 43 3.60 -14.41 -8.68
CA THR A 43 2.95 -13.58 -7.67
C THR A 43 3.35 -12.11 -7.83
N ILE A 44 2.37 -11.24 -7.90
CA ILE A 44 2.56 -9.78 -7.98
C ILE A 44 2.26 -9.17 -6.61
N PHE A 45 3.21 -8.41 -6.07
CA PHE A 45 3.00 -7.53 -4.90
C PHE A 45 2.81 -6.10 -5.40
N ASN A 46 1.56 -5.66 -5.54
CA ASN A 46 1.28 -4.28 -5.93
C ASN A 46 1.37 -3.35 -4.71
N LEU A 47 2.54 -2.77 -4.50
CA LEU A 47 2.83 -1.84 -3.41
C LEU A 47 2.70 -0.37 -3.83
N VAL A 48 2.29 -0.11 -5.07
CA VAL A 48 2.18 1.25 -5.62
C VAL A 48 1.06 2.02 -4.92
N ALA A 49 1.41 3.14 -4.29
CA ALA A 49 0.43 4.03 -3.70
C ALA A 49 0.96 5.45 -3.48
N LEU A 50 0.12 6.44 -3.77
CA LEU A 50 0.24 7.76 -3.14
C LEU A 50 -0.42 7.69 -1.76
N LEU A 51 0.36 8.05 -0.72
CA LEU A 51 -0.07 7.96 0.67
C LEU A 51 -1.08 9.06 1.03
N SER A 52 -1.68 8.92 2.22
CA SER A 52 -2.83 9.71 2.66
C SER A 52 -2.63 11.22 2.56
N ALA A 53 -1.60 11.79 3.18
CA ALA A 53 -1.36 13.22 3.18
C ALA A 53 -1.00 13.78 1.80
N VAL A 54 -0.29 13.01 0.98
CA VAL A 54 0.04 13.38 -0.41
C VAL A 54 -1.22 13.27 -1.29
N GLY A 55 -2.02 12.24 -1.10
CA GLY A 55 -3.25 12.00 -1.85
C GLY A 55 -4.28 13.10 -1.65
N GLU A 56 -4.45 13.61 -0.41
CA GLU A 56 -5.39 14.69 -0.12
C GLU A 56 -5.02 16.02 -0.81
N ARG A 57 -3.74 16.24 -1.11
CA ARG A 57 -3.30 17.43 -1.88
C ARG A 57 -3.64 17.33 -3.36
N ASN A 58 -3.75 16.12 -3.90
CA ASN A 58 -4.11 15.88 -5.29
C ASN A 58 -4.94 14.58 -5.42
N PRO A 59 -6.25 14.66 -5.12
CA PRO A 59 -7.13 13.49 -5.11
C PRO A 59 -7.25 12.78 -6.46
N GLN A 60 -7.23 13.54 -7.55
CA GLN A 60 -7.32 12.96 -8.91
C GLN A 60 -6.07 12.14 -9.24
N MET A 61 -4.89 12.63 -8.89
CA MET A 61 -3.65 11.90 -9.08
C MET A 61 -3.60 10.66 -8.17
N ALA A 62 -4.06 10.78 -6.92
CA ALA A 62 -4.13 9.65 -6.00
C ALA A 62 -5.04 8.54 -6.56
N TRP A 63 -6.21 8.89 -7.07
CA TRP A 63 -7.10 7.95 -7.73
C TRP A 63 -6.43 7.31 -8.96
N HIS A 64 -5.87 8.13 -9.84
CA HIS A 64 -5.22 7.66 -11.06
C HIS A 64 -4.10 6.67 -10.78
N VAL A 65 -3.21 6.99 -9.85
CA VAL A 65 -2.08 6.13 -9.51
C VAL A 65 -2.53 4.89 -8.75
N ASN A 66 -3.29 5.05 -7.66
CA ASN A 66 -3.61 3.94 -6.77
C ASN A 66 -4.56 2.93 -7.42
N ILE A 67 -5.55 3.40 -8.15
CA ILE A 67 -6.51 2.52 -8.82
C ILE A 67 -6.01 2.08 -10.20
N GLY A 68 -5.36 2.97 -10.94
CA GLY A 68 -4.80 2.63 -12.26
C GLY A 68 -3.75 1.53 -12.18
N ALA A 69 -2.78 1.65 -11.28
CA ALA A 69 -1.75 0.62 -11.09
C ALA A 69 -2.36 -0.71 -10.60
N LEU A 70 -3.35 -0.66 -9.70
CA LEU A 70 -4.04 -1.86 -9.23
C LEU A 70 -4.81 -2.54 -10.38
N MET A 71 -5.56 -1.79 -11.19
CA MET A 71 -6.29 -2.35 -12.33
C MET A 71 -5.37 -3.02 -13.33
N ASN A 72 -4.24 -2.39 -13.65
CA ASN A 72 -3.23 -2.99 -14.51
C ASN A 72 -2.68 -4.29 -13.93
N SER A 73 -2.35 -4.28 -12.62
CA SER A 73 -1.84 -5.47 -11.92
C SER A 73 -2.87 -6.61 -11.89
N LEU A 74 -4.16 -6.30 -11.64
CA LEU A 74 -5.25 -7.28 -11.65
C LEU A 74 -5.44 -7.90 -13.04
N GLU A 75 -5.40 -7.07 -14.09
CA GLU A 75 -5.59 -7.56 -15.46
C GLU A 75 -4.39 -8.39 -15.92
N VAL A 76 -3.17 -7.98 -15.60
CA VAL A 76 -1.96 -8.78 -15.87
C VAL A 76 -1.97 -10.09 -15.07
N ALA A 77 -2.35 -10.04 -13.79
CA ALA A 77 -2.48 -11.26 -12.97
C ALA A 77 -3.49 -12.23 -13.57
N ARG A 78 -4.62 -11.73 -14.08
CA ARG A 78 -5.62 -12.53 -14.78
C ARG A 78 -5.07 -13.18 -16.04
N GLN A 79 -4.34 -12.43 -16.87
CA GLN A 79 -3.82 -12.89 -18.17
C GLN A 79 -2.67 -13.88 -18.03
N HIS A 80 -1.84 -13.71 -17.00
CA HIS A 80 -0.65 -14.51 -16.77
C HIS A 80 -0.81 -15.55 -15.65
N HIS A 81 -2.02 -15.69 -15.10
CA HIS A 81 -2.34 -16.65 -14.01
C HIS A 81 -1.48 -16.44 -12.75
N CYS A 82 -1.14 -15.19 -12.43
CA CYS A 82 -0.43 -14.82 -11.21
C CYS A 82 -1.38 -14.66 -10.03
N ALA A 83 -0.90 -14.92 -8.82
CA ALA A 83 -1.51 -14.39 -7.61
C ALA A 83 -1.22 -12.89 -7.48
N LEU A 84 -2.10 -12.16 -6.82
CA LEU A 84 -1.93 -10.73 -6.55
C LEU A 84 -2.11 -10.43 -5.06
N PHE A 85 -1.10 -9.84 -4.46
CA PHE A 85 -1.21 -9.22 -3.14
C PHE A 85 -1.23 -7.69 -3.27
N THR A 86 -2.18 -7.03 -2.61
CA THR A 86 -2.22 -5.56 -2.52
C THR A 86 -2.53 -5.12 -1.09
N PRO A 87 -1.72 -4.26 -0.46
CA PRO A 87 -1.98 -3.79 0.89
C PRO A 87 -3.22 -2.92 0.96
N SER A 88 -4.17 -3.28 1.82
CA SER A 88 -5.19 -2.38 2.30
C SER A 88 -4.69 -1.65 3.56
N SER A 89 -5.56 -0.96 4.26
CA SER A 89 -5.21 -0.13 5.41
C SER A 89 -6.40 0.03 6.34
N ILE A 90 -6.14 0.28 7.62
CA ILE A 90 -7.17 0.79 8.55
C ILE A 90 -7.79 2.12 8.06
N GLY A 91 -7.13 2.84 7.14
CA GLY A 91 -7.71 3.98 6.45
C GLY A 91 -8.95 3.66 5.62
N ALA A 92 -9.25 2.38 5.35
CA ALA A 92 -10.51 1.94 4.74
C ALA A 92 -11.73 2.11 5.65
N PHE A 93 -11.52 2.20 6.96
CA PHE A 93 -12.59 2.49 7.91
C PHE A 93 -12.95 3.98 7.90
N GLY A 94 -14.19 4.29 8.30
CA GLY A 94 -14.69 5.65 8.36
C GLY A 94 -15.33 5.97 9.70
N PRO A 95 -15.89 7.17 9.85
CA PRO A 95 -16.51 7.61 11.10
C PRO A 95 -17.65 6.70 11.62
N SER A 96 -18.33 6.01 10.71
CA SER A 96 -19.43 5.07 11.01
C SER A 96 -18.97 3.65 11.32
N SER A 97 -17.68 3.34 11.13
CA SER A 97 -17.14 2.04 11.53
C SER A 97 -17.04 1.95 13.07
N PRO A 98 -17.34 0.76 13.68
CA PRO A 98 -17.12 0.55 15.11
C PRO A 98 -15.65 0.80 15.47
N LYS A 99 -15.42 1.58 16.54
CA LYS A 99 -14.04 1.95 16.96
C LYS A 99 -13.41 0.94 17.92
N VAL A 100 -14.21 0.07 18.52
CA VAL A 100 -13.74 -0.94 19.47
C VAL A 100 -14.11 -2.30 18.95
N ARG A 101 -13.12 -3.20 18.87
CA ARG A 101 -13.28 -4.55 18.33
C ARG A 101 -13.93 -4.55 16.95
N THR A 102 -13.42 -3.70 16.06
CA THR A 102 -13.91 -3.54 14.69
C THR A 102 -13.99 -4.91 13.99
N PRO A 103 -15.19 -5.38 13.57
CA PRO A 103 -15.31 -6.66 12.90
C PRO A 103 -14.65 -6.62 11.51
N GLN A 104 -14.30 -7.83 11.00
CA GLN A 104 -13.80 -7.96 9.62
C GLN A 104 -14.82 -7.45 8.61
N ASP A 105 -16.09 -7.84 8.78
CA ASP A 105 -17.20 -7.37 7.95
C ASP A 105 -17.90 -6.22 8.67
N THR A 106 -17.69 -5.03 8.17
CA THR A 106 -18.22 -3.81 8.79
C THR A 106 -18.41 -2.72 7.74
N VAL A 107 -19.11 -1.64 8.16
CA VAL A 107 -19.28 -0.45 7.32
C VAL A 107 -17.94 0.22 7.08
N MET A 108 -17.57 0.35 5.81
CA MET A 108 -16.36 1.07 5.36
C MET A 108 -16.79 2.28 4.54
N GLN A 109 -16.83 3.43 5.18
CA GLN A 109 -17.18 4.71 4.58
C GLN A 109 -16.09 5.74 4.91
N PRO A 110 -14.88 5.57 4.37
CA PRO A 110 -13.79 6.50 4.60
C PRO A 110 -14.10 7.88 4.02
N THR A 111 -13.56 8.91 4.64
CA THR A 111 -13.70 10.30 4.22
C THR A 111 -12.47 10.85 3.50
N THR A 112 -11.44 10.03 3.32
CA THR A 112 -10.22 10.39 2.62
C THR A 112 -10.13 9.70 1.27
N ILE A 113 -9.51 10.36 0.28
CA ILE A 113 -9.30 9.74 -1.05
C ILE A 113 -8.46 8.46 -0.95
N TYR A 114 -7.47 8.45 -0.05
CA TYR A 114 -6.66 7.27 0.21
C TYR A 114 -7.52 6.10 0.70
N GLY A 115 -8.36 6.33 1.70
CA GLY A 115 -9.27 5.32 2.23
C GLY A 115 -10.27 4.82 1.18
N ILE A 116 -10.81 5.71 0.37
CA ILE A 116 -11.71 5.38 -0.75
C ILE A 116 -10.98 4.46 -1.74
N CYS A 117 -9.73 4.77 -2.11
CA CYS A 117 -8.93 3.89 -2.96
C CYS A 117 -8.71 2.51 -2.33
N LYS A 118 -8.48 2.43 -1.01
CA LYS A 118 -8.28 1.15 -0.32
C LYS A 118 -9.56 0.29 -0.33
N VAL A 119 -10.71 0.86 -0.01
CA VAL A 119 -12.01 0.15 -0.12
C VAL A 119 -12.27 -0.30 -1.55
N THR A 120 -12.07 0.59 -2.52
CA THR A 120 -12.22 0.25 -3.94
C THR A 120 -11.30 -0.90 -4.33
N GLY A 121 -10.05 -0.89 -3.85
CA GLY A 121 -9.09 -1.96 -4.10
C GLY A 121 -9.52 -3.31 -3.56
N GLU A 122 -10.07 -3.36 -2.34
CA GLU A 122 -10.63 -4.59 -1.77
C GLU A 122 -11.82 -5.11 -2.60
N MET A 123 -12.71 -4.22 -3.02
CA MET A 123 -13.87 -4.58 -3.85
C MET A 123 -13.43 -5.09 -5.24
N LEU A 124 -12.45 -4.45 -5.86
CA LEU A 124 -11.90 -4.89 -7.14
C LEU A 124 -11.20 -6.25 -7.02
N GLY A 125 -10.42 -6.47 -5.96
CA GLY A 125 -9.80 -7.77 -5.68
C GLY A 125 -10.85 -8.87 -5.57
N ASN A 126 -11.88 -8.66 -4.74
CA ASN A 126 -12.99 -9.59 -4.60
C ASN A 126 -13.71 -9.85 -5.93
N TYR A 127 -13.96 -8.80 -6.72
CA TYR A 127 -14.59 -8.95 -8.04
C TYR A 127 -13.74 -9.82 -8.98
N TYR A 128 -12.42 -9.57 -9.08
CA TYR A 128 -11.54 -10.36 -9.92
C TYR A 128 -11.42 -11.81 -9.45
N HIS A 129 -11.43 -12.03 -8.13
CA HIS A 129 -11.47 -13.38 -7.57
C HIS A 129 -12.74 -14.13 -7.98
N HIS A 130 -13.92 -13.56 -7.72
CA HIS A 130 -15.19 -14.23 -7.99
C HIS A 130 -15.48 -14.41 -9.48
N LYS A 131 -15.13 -13.41 -10.29
CA LYS A 131 -15.46 -13.44 -11.72
C LYS A 131 -14.45 -14.21 -12.56
N TYR A 132 -13.17 -14.07 -12.24
CA TYR A 132 -12.09 -14.58 -13.08
C TYR A 132 -11.22 -15.63 -12.40
N GLY A 133 -11.43 -15.91 -11.13
CA GLY A 133 -10.66 -16.90 -10.36
C GLY A 133 -9.24 -16.45 -10.01
N VAL A 134 -8.93 -15.14 -10.08
CA VAL A 134 -7.62 -14.61 -9.70
C VAL A 134 -7.43 -14.80 -8.20
N ASP A 135 -6.29 -15.33 -7.77
CA ASP A 135 -5.92 -15.42 -6.35
C ASP A 135 -5.51 -14.02 -5.86
N THR A 136 -6.48 -13.26 -5.36
CA THR A 136 -6.25 -11.92 -4.82
C THR A 136 -6.24 -11.95 -3.30
N ARG A 137 -5.24 -11.31 -2.70
CA ARG A 137 -5.08 -11.24 -1.24
C ARG A 137 -4.79 -9.82 -0.79
N SER A 138 -5.33 -9.46 0.38
CA SER A 138 -5.16 -8.13 0.95
C SER A 138 -5.17 -8.20 2.47
N ILE A 139 -4.46 -7.28 3.12
CA ILE A 139 -4.44 -7.10 4.57
C ILE A 139 -4.67 -5.62 4.87
N ARG A 140 -5.55 -5.30 5.81
CA ARG A 140 -5.75 -3.94 6.32
C ARG A 140 -4.68 -3.65 7.35
N PHE A 141 -3.55 -3.13 6.90
CA PHE A 141 -2.45 -2.78 7.79
C PHE A 141 -2.80 -1.60 8.69
N PRO A 142 -2.42 -1.65 9.97
CA PRO A 142 -2.40 -0.49 10.85
C PRO A 142 -1.25 0.46 10.48
N GLY A 143 -0.94 1.43 11.32
CA GLY A 143 0.26 2.25 11.16
C GLY A 143 1.52 1.39 11.24
N ILE A 144 2.37 1.44 10.23
CA ILE A 144 3.59 0.65 10.20
C ILE A 144 4.75 1.48 10.73
N ILE A 145 5.42 0.98 11.77
CA ILE A 145 6.60 1.60 12.37
C ILE A 145 7.84 0.92 11.81
N SER A 146 8.76 1.71 11.26
CA SER A 146 10.06 1.25 10.78
C SER A 146 11.19 2.08 11.40
N ASN A 147 12.31 1.42 11.70
CA ASN A 147 13.54 2.07 12.15
C ASN A 147 14.60 2.19 11.03
N VAL A 148 14.28 1.72 9.83
CA VAL A 148 15.22 1.69 8.67
C VAL A 148 14.93 2.82 7.70
N THR A 149 13.65 3.10 7.46
CA THR A 149 13.23 4.11 6.48
C THR A 149 12.60 5.30 7.17
N LEU A 150 12.97 6.50 6.74
CA LEU A 150 12.35 7.74 7.20
C LEU A 150 10.86 7.79 6.79
N PRO A 151 10.03 8.50 7.59
CA PRO A 151 8.62 8.73 7.27
C PRO A 151 8.40 9.29 5.87
N GLY A 152 7.37 8.78 5.18
CA GLY A 152 7.09 9.07 3.77
C GLY A 152 5.85 9.93 3.50
N GLY A 153 5.22 10.51 4.52
CA GLY A 153 4.00 11.33 4.39
C GLY A 153 2.70 10.59 4.68
N GLY A 154 2.76 9.58 5.55
CA GLY A 154 1.59 8.92 6.12
C GLY A 154 1.07 9.64 7.37
N THR A 155 -0.21 9.48 7.71
CA THR A 155 -0.82 10.08 8.91
C THR A 155 -0.31 9.48 10.23
N THR A 156 0.31 8.30 10.18
CA THR A 156 0.88 7.58 11.33
C THR A 156 2.38 7.81 11.51
N ASP A 157 2.99 8.58 10.63
CA ASP A 157 4.44 8.84 10.61
C ASP A 157 4.94 9.55 11.88
N TYR A 158 4.06 10.26 12.59
CA TYR A 158 4.37 10.90 13.86
C TYR A 158 4.98 9.92 14.88
N ALA A 159 4.57 8.65 14.84
CA ALA A 159 5.07 7.61 15.75
C ALA A 159 6.55 7.26 15.52
N VAL A 160 7.10 7.63 14.38
CA VAL A 160 8.53 7.50 14.03
C VAL A 160 9.23 8.86 14.12
N GLU A 161 8.62 9.92 13.58
CA GLU A 161 9.18 11.28 13.57
C GLU A 161 9.50 11.79 15.00
N ILE A 162 8.64 11.47 15.96
CA ILE A 162 8.82 11.91 17.34
C ILE A 162 10.20 11.52 17.92
N TYR A 163 10.72 10.35 17.58
CA TYR A 163 12.03 9.89 18.06
C TYR A 163 13.17 10.66 17.41
N TYR A 164 13.10 10.87 16.09
CA TYR A 164 14.10 11.65 15.36
C TYR A 164 14.14 13.10 15.83
N GLU A 165 12.98 13.74 15.97
CA GLU A 165 12.90 15.13 16.40
C GLU A 165 13.26 15.32 17.87
N ALA A 166 12.89 14.40 18.75
CA ALA A 166 13.30 14.42 20.15
C ALA A 166 14.83 14.39 20.31
N ILE A 167 15.51 13.57 19.51
CA ILE A 167 16.97 13.48 19.53
C ILE A 167 17.62 14.73 18.90
N ARG A 168 17.06 15.21 17.77
CA ARG A 168 17.64 16.31 17.00
C ARG A 168 17.45 17.68 17.67
N SER A 169 16.26 17.93 18.21
CA SER A 169 15.85 19.26 18.68
C SER A 169 15.32 19.31 20.12
N GLY A 170 15.21 18.17 20.78
CA GLY A 170 14.67 18.04 22.15
C GLY A 170 13.16 18.29 22.24
N ARG A 171 12.46 18.45 21.13
CA ARG A 171 11.00 18.72 21.10
C ARG A 171 10.36 18.22 19.83
N TYR A 172 9.09 17.83 19.93
CA TYR A 172 8.24 17.48 18.79
C TYR A 172 6.81 18.01 19.01
N THR A 173 6.19 18.54 17.97
CA THR A 173 4.78 18.91 18.01
C THR A 173 3.99 17.86 17.26
N CYS A 174 3.29 17.00 18.00
CA CYS A 174 2.45 15.97 17.43
C CYS A 174 1.17 16.60 16.87
N ALA A 175 0.83 16.27 15.61
CA ALA A 175 -0.39 16.71 14.96
C ALA A 175 -1.63 15.91 15.40
N VAL A 176 -1.43 14.80 16.11
CA VAL A 176 -2.51 13.92 16.59
C VAL A 176 -2.85 14.31 18.03
N PRO A 177 -4.14 14.53 18.38
CA PRO A 177 -4.56 14.79 19.74
C PRO A 177 -4.17 13.68 20.72
N HIS A 178 -3.97 14.02 22.00
CA HIS A 178 -3.48 13.10 23.03
C HIS A 178 -4.42 11.95 23.39
N ASP A 179 -5.69 12.07 23.03
CA ASP A 179 -6.76 11.11 23.32
C ASP A 179 -7.10 10.21 22.11
N VAL A 180 -6.33 10.31 21.03
CA VAL A 180 -6.49 9.46 19.85
C VAL A 180 -5.64 8.20 19.97
N TYR A 181 -6.30 7.06 19.84
CA TYR A 181 -5.64 5.75 19.78
C TYR A 181 -5.52 5.30 18.33
N MET A 182 -4.34 4.85 17.94
CA MET A 182 -4.07 4.28 16.63
C MET A 182 -3.31 2.96 16.79
N ASP A 183 -3.79 1.93 16.13
CA ASP A 183 -3.10 0.65 16.09
C ASP A 183 -1.83 0.78 15.27
N MET A 184 -0.76 0.18 15.76
CA MET A 184 0.56 0.17 15.12
C MET A 184 1.10 -1.24 15.03
N ILE A 185 1.92 -1.49 14.01
CA ILE A 185 2.65 -2.73 13.83
C ILE A 185 4.11 -2.42 13.49
N TYR A 186 5.02 -3.24 13.97
CA TYR A 186 6.44 -3.10 13.65
C TYR A 186 6.76 -3.76 12.30
N MET A 187 7.57 -3.10 11.46
CA MET A 187 7.84 -3.58 10.10
C MET A 187 8.28 -5.05 10.01
N PRO A 188 9.18 -5.59 10.87
CA PRO A 188 9.52 -7.01 10.84
C PRO A 188 8.36 -7.97 11.10
N ASP A 189 7.28 -7.52 11.75
CA ASP A 189 6.08 -8.33 11.98
C ASP A 189 5.10 -8.26 10.79
N VAL A 190 5.37 -7.37 9.84
CA VAL A 190 4.60 -7.21 8.59
C VAL A 190 5.07 -8.18 7.52
N LEU A 191 6.36 -8.51 7.52
CA LEU A 191 7.05 -9.34 6.53
C LEU A 191 6.96 -10.83 6.87
#